data_7f06e7a6a867eebb4470f2efe4cb13f6
#
_entry.id   7f06e7a6a867eebb4470f2efe4cb13f6
#
_cell.length_a   1.000
_cell.length_b   1.000
_cell.length_c   1.000
_cell.angle_alpha   90.00
_cell.angle_beta   90.00
_cell.angle_gamma   90.00
#
_symmetry.space_group_name_H-M   'P 1'
#
loop_
_entity.id
_entity.type
_entity.pdbx_description
1 polymer ?
#
loop_
_entity_poly.entity_id
_entity_poly.type
_entity_poly.pdbx_seq_one_letter_code
_entity_poly.pdbx_strand_id
1 'polypeptide(L)'
;MMKKIALGIGVSAMVLLGGCATESSRSVEVPKVASYNTNYQGARSPISVGKFDNRSNYMNGVFSDGVDRLGNQSKTILMTHLQQTGRFNVLDRANMEEIKSEAKMAGKSQQLKGADYVVTGDVTEFGRKEVGDRQLFGILGRGKTQIAYAKVNLNIVNVRTSEVVYSVQGAGEYELSNREVIGFGGTASYDSTLNGKVLDLAIREAVNNLVTGIENGSWKPAQ
;
A
#
# COMPACT_ATOMS: atom_id res chain seq x y z
N MET A 1 20.52 -38.31 78.42
CA MET A 1 19.40 -37.51 78.00
C MET A 1 19.94 -36.26 77.31
N MET A 2 20.11 -36.28 76.04
CA MET A 2 20.46 -35.01 75.24
C MET A 2 19.84 -35.09 73.88
N LYS A 3 18.85 -34.27 73.66
CA LYS A 3 18.15 -34.12 72.39
C LYS A 3 19.07 -33.37 71.44
N LYS A 4 19.42 -33.96 70.30
CA LYS A 4 20.09 -33.28 69.17
C LYS A 4 19.04 -32.68 68.27
N ILE A 5 19.07 -31.37 68.21
CA ILE A 5 18.28 -30.56 67.27
C ILE A 5 19.05 -30.51 65.91
N ALA A 6 18.47 -31.11 64.86
CA ALA A 6 18.99 -31.05 63.55
C ALA A 6 18.45 -29.77 62.86
N LEU A 7 19.32 -28.84 62.53
CA LEU A 7 19.03 -27.61 61.82
C LEU A 7 19.03 -27.94 60.31
N GLY A 8 17.85 -27.95 59.71
CA GLY A 8 17.70 -28.11 58.24
C GLY A 8 17.96 -26.81 57.51
N ILE A 9 19.03 -26.76 56.74
CA ILE A 9 19.32 -25.64 55.83
C ILE A 9 18.54 -25.90 54.54
N GLY A 10 17.46 -25.15 54.37
CA GLY A 10 16.73 -25.09 53.09
C GLY A 10 17.48 -24.26 52.07
N VAL A 11 18.10 -24.91 51.11
CA VAL A 11 18.66 -24.24 49.92
C VAL A 11 17.51 -23.88 48.99
N SER A 12 17.12 -22.60 48.98
CA SER A 12 16.17 -22.06 48.02
C SER A 12 16.86 -21.93 46.67
N ALA A 13 16.61 -22.86 45.76
CA ALA A 13 17.06 -22.77 44.37
C ALA A 13 16.23 -21.72 43.65
N MET A 14 16.77 -20.50 43.52
CA MET A 14 16.24 -19.44 42.68
C MET A 14 16.48 -19.82 41.22
N VAL A 15 15.47 -20.42 40.59
CA VAL A 15 15.48 -20.67 39.14
C VAL A 15 15.32 -19.30 38.43
N LEU A 16 16.41 -18.72 37.97
CA LEU A 16 16.42 -17.59 37.06
C LEU A 16 15.86 -18.08 35.70
N LEU A 17 14.57 -17.87 35.48
CA LEU A 17 13.95 -17.99 34.16
C LEU A 17 14.47 -16.84 33.30
N GLY A 18 15.63 -17.04 32.67
CA GLY A 18 16.12 -16.21 31.60
C GLY A 18 15.14 -16.34 30.43
N GLY A 19 14.23 -15.39 30.32
CA GLY A 19 13.40 -15.27 29.15
C GLY A 19 14.28 -14.93 27.94
N CYS A 20 14.60 -15.91 27.11
CA CYS A 20 15.20 -15.67 25.82
C CYS A 20 14.12 -15.02 24.93
N ALA A 21 14.24 -13.71 24.70
CA ALA A 21 13.48 -13.05 23.64
C ALA A 21 13.98 -13.62 22.30
N THR A 22 13.11 -14.29 21.57
CA THR A 22 13.42 -14.77 20.23
C THR A 22 13.05 -13.66 19.26
N GLU A 23 14.03 -12.97 18.71
CA GLU A 23 13.84 -12.01 17.62
C GLU A 23 13.82 -12.76 16.31
N SER A 24 12.78 -12.52 15.48
CA SER A 24 12.69 -13.06 14.12
C SER A 24 12.41 -11.95 13.14
N SER A 25 13.18 -11.89 12.05
CA SER A 25 12.94 -10.99 10.93
C SER A 25 12.83 -11.79 9.64
N ARG A 26 11.93 -11.35 8.76
CA ARG A 26 11.79 -11.93 7.41
C ARG A 26 11.50 -10.83 6.40
N SER A 27 12.06 -10.97 5.22
CA SER A 27 11.64 -10.16 4.07
C SER A 27 10.25 -10.59 3.59
N VAL A 28 9.39 -9.63 3.32
CA VAL A 28 8.08 -9.87 2.72
C VAL A 28 8.15 -9.41 1.27
N GLU A 29 7.84 -10.32 0.34
CA GLU A 29 7.78 -9.97 -1.07
C GLU A 29 6.60 -9.02 -1.33
N VAL A 30 6.90 -7.87 -1.95
CA VAL A 30 5.88 -6.88 -2.34
C VAL A 30 5.37 -7.25 -3.72
N PRO A 31 4.05 -7.43 -3.91
CA PRO A 31 3.47 -7.72 -5.21
C PRO A 31 3.80 -6.63 -6.24
N LYS A 32 4.17 -7.04 -7.45
CA LYS A 32 4.52 -6.16 -8.56
C LYS A 32 3.42 -6.14 -9.61
N VAL A 33 3.47 -5.18 -10.53
CA VAL A 33 2.57 -5.14 -11.69
C VAL A 33 2.78 -6.36 -12.58
N ALA A 34 1.72 -6.80 -13.28
CA ALA A 34 1.77 -7.99 -14.15
C ALA A 34 2.85 -7.89 -15.24
N SER A 35 3.11 -6.68 -15.73
CA SER A 35 4.09 -6.40 -16.78
C SER A 35 5.54 -6.25 -16.28
N TYR A 36 5.83 -6.44 -15.00
CA TYR A 36 7.15 -6.16 -14.40
C TYR A 36 8.33 -6.85 -15.11
N ASN A 37 8.18 -8.10 -15.48
CA ASN A 37 9.24 -8.88 -16.12
C ASN A 37 9.05 -9.04 -17.64
N THR A 38 8.17 -8.27 -18.26
CA THR A 38 7.96 -8.35 -19.69
C THR A 38 9.02 -7.53 -20.45
N ASN A 39 9.60 -8.11 -21.49
CA ASN A 39 10.60 -7.43 -22.33
C ASN A 39 9.90 -6.47 -23.30
N TYR A 40 9.63 -5.25 -22.84
CA TYR A 40 9.00 -4.22 -23.66
C TYR A 40 10.02 -3.53 -24.57
N GLN A 41 9.79 -3.59 -25.89
CA GLN A 41 10.65 -3.01 -26.91
C GLN A 41 10.09 -1.70 -27.49
N GLY A 42 8.91 -1.27 -27.04
CA GLY A 42 8.29 -0.03 -27.51
C GLY A 42 8.93 1.23 -26.94
N ALA A 43 8.58 2.38 -27.51
CA ALA A 43 8.98 3.69 -26.99
C ALA A 43 8.36 3.93 -25.60
N ARG A 44 9.15 4.46 -24.68
CA ARG A 44 8.71 4.81 -23.32
C ARG A 44 8.34 6.29 -23.30
N SER A 45 7.06 6.56 -23.13
CA SER A 45 6.58 7.94 -23.03
C SER A 45 6.98 8.59 -21.71
N PRO A 46 7.50 9.83 -21.73
CA PRO A 46 7.76 10.58 -20.51
C PRO A 46 6.45 11.04 -19.88
N ILE A 47 6.25 10.65 -18.64
CA ILE A 47 5.05 10.99 -17.86
C ILE A 47 5.44 11.58 -16.50
N SER A 48 4.57 12.43 -15.96
CA SER A 48 4.65 12.86 -14.56
C SER A 48 3.37 12.49 -13.83
N VAL A 49 3.47 12.28 -12.51
CA VAL A 49 2.30 12.07 -11.67
C VAL A 49 1.87 13.41 -11.08
N GLY A 50 0.66 13.82 -11.43
CA GLY A 50 0.04 15.05 -10.97
C GLY A 50 -0.63 14.89 -9.61
N LYS A 51 -1.80 15.50 -9.48
CA LYS A 51 -2.61 15.43 -8.27
C LYS A 51 -3.25 14.05 -8.14
N PHE A 52 -3.27 13.54 -6.91
CA PHE A 52 -4.00 12.35 -6.53
C PHE A 52 -4.79 12.69 -5.27
N ASP A 53 -6.12 12.70 -5.38
CA ASP A 53 -7.00 13.16 -4.32
C ASP A 53 -7.77 12.01 -3.67
N ASN A 54 -7.96 12.10 -2.36
CA ASN A 54 -8.95 11.28 -1.67
C ASN A 54 -10.33 11.93 -1.80
N ARG A 55 -11.19 11.34 -2.64
CA ARG A 55 -12.60 11.74 -2.81
C ARG A 55 -13.56 10.80 -2.08
N SER A 56 -13.05 9.79 -1.41
CA SER A 56 -13.86 8.93 -0.55
C SER A 56 -14.25 9.66 0.73
N ASN A 57 -15.22 9.12 1.46
CA ASN A 57 -15.61 9.63 2.77
C ASN A 57 -14.58 9.30 3.89
N TYR A 58 -13.56 8.52 3.59
CA TYR A 58 -12.57 8.08 4.57
C TYR A 58 -11.63 9.22 4.94
N MET A 59 -11.49 9.48 6.24
CA MET A 59 -10.69 10.57 6.82
C MET A 59 -11.05 11.98 6.30
N ASN A 60 -12.24 12.14 5.72
CA ASN A 60 -12.82 13.43 5.36
C ASN A 60 -13.86 13.81 6.40
N GLY A 61 -13.82 15.04 6.92
CA GLY A 61 -14.81 15.55 7.85
C GLY A 61 -14.21 16.40 8.98
N VAL A 62 -15.01 16.63 10.02
CA VAL A 62 -14.73 17.57 11.15
C VAL A 62 -13.44 17.24 11.92
N PHE A 63 -12.98 15.98 11.88
CA PHE A 63 -11.75 15.52 12.53
C PHE A 63 -10.55 15.41 11.58
N SER A 64 -10.69 15.88 10.34
CA SER A 64 -9.59 15.93 9.39
C SER A 64 -8.69 17.14 9.68
N ASP A 65 -7.37 16.93 9.69
CA ASP A 65 -6.39 18.01 9.79
C ASP A 65 -6.12 18.72 8.44
N GLY A 66 -6.92 18.42 7.42
CA GLY A 66 -6.80 18.99 6.09
C GLY A 66 -5.66 18.39 5.24
N VAL A 67 -4.89 17.45 5.78
CA VAL A 67 -3.82 16.77 5.03
C VAL A 67 -4.36 15.52 4.35
N ASP A 68 -4.31 15.48 3.02
CA ASP A 68 -4.68 14.29 2.25
C ASP A 68 -3.58 13.22 2.28
N ARG A 69 -3.52 12.50 3.40
CA ARG A 69 -2.53 11.39 3.56
C ARG A 69 -2.79 10.26 2.60
N LEU A 70 -4.06 9.95 2.33
CA LEU A 70 -4.43 8.85 1.44
C LEU A 70 -4.06 9.16 -0.01
N GLY A 71 -4.36 10.37 -0.49
CA GLY A 71 -3.95 10.81 -1.82
C GLY A 71 -2.42 10.87 -1.98
N ASN A 72 -1.70 11.38 -0.97
CA ASN A 72 -0.25 11.42 -1.00
C ASN A 72 0.38 10.01 -1.02
N GLN A 73 -0.14 9.08 -0.23
CA GLN A 73 0.29 7.69 -0.25
C GLN A 73 0.00 7.04 -1.60
N SER A 74 -1.18 7.28 -2.16
CA SER A 74 -1.58 6.78 -3.48
C SER A 74 -0.64 7.25 -4.59
N LYS A 75 -0.25 8.51 -4.56
CA LYS A 75 0.70 9.09 -5.52
C LYS A 75 2.04 8.35 -5.50
N THR A 76 2.58 8.06 -4.31
CA THR A 76 3.85 7.33 -4.16
C THR A 76 3.76 5.91 -4.69
N ILE A 77 2.67 5.19 -4.36
CA ILE A 77 2.40 3.84 -4.85
C ILE A 77 2.28 3.84 -6.38
N LEU A 78 1.52 4.79 -6.93
CA LEU A 78 1.32 4.93 -8.37
C LEU A 78 2.64 5.14 -9.12
N MET A 79 3.51 6.04 -8.64
CA MET A 79 4.82 6.27 -9.25
C MET A 79 5.65 4.98 -9.32
N THR A 80 5.65 4.20 -8.24
CA THR A 80 6.36 2.93 -8.18
C THR A 80 5.81 1.93 -9.21
N HIS A 81 4.50 1.75 -9.26
CA HIS A 81 3.89 0.79 -10.18
C HIS A 81 4.03 1.23 -11.65
N LEU A 82 3.88 2.51 -11.96
CA LEU A 82 4.12 3.02 -13.32
C LEU A 82 5.56 2.76 -13.78
N GLN A 83 6.54 3.04 -12.91
CA GLN A 83 7.95 2.76 -13.22
C GLN A 83 8.21 1.26 -13.43
N GLN A 84 7.58 0.39 -12.64
CA GLN A 84 7.70 -1.07 -12.74
C GLN A 84 7.17 -1.62 -14.07
N THR A 85 6.23 -0.94 -14.73
CA THR A 85 5.68 -1.42 -16.02
C THR A 85 6.72 -1.46 -17.13
N GLY A 86 7.77 -0.62 -17.06
CA GLY A 86 8.72 -0.42 -18.13
C GLY A 86 8.17 0.26 -19.39
N ARG A 87 6.89 0.73 -19.39
CA ARG A 87 6.24 1.40 -20.53
C ARG A 87 6.42 2.92 -20.49
N PHE A 88 6.86 3.45 -19.34
CA PHE A 88 6.95 4.89 -19.11
C PHE A 88 8.32 5.31 -18.61
N ASN A 89 8.72 6.54 -18.91
CA ASN A 89 9.77 7.26 -18.22
C ASN A 89 9.09 8.15 -17.17
N VAL A 90 9.02 7.69 -15.93
CA VAL A 90 8.37 8.45 -14.86
C VAL A 90 9.28 9.58 -14.39
N LEU A 91 8.80 10.82 -14.47
CA LEU A 91 9.55 12.02 -14.13
C LEU A 91 9.19 12.45 -12.70
N ASP A 92 10.19 12.51 -11.83
CA ASP A 92 10.00 13.03 -10.48
C ASP A 92 9.90 14.57 -10.54
N ARG A 93 8.76 15.10 -10.11
CA ARG A 93 8.48 16.53 -10.00
C ARG A 93 8.36 16.99 -8.55
N ALA A 94 8.28 16.06 -7.61
CA ALA A 94 8.12 16.38 -6.20
C ALA A 94 9.44 16.82 -5.57
N ASN A 95 10.56 16.21 -6.00
CA ASN A 95 11.89 16.42 -5.40
C ASN A 95 12.81 17.30 -6.28
N MET A 96 12.23 18.22 -7.07
CA MET A 96 13.01 19.00 -8.03
C MET A 96 14.04 19.93 -7.38
N GLU A 97 13.74 20.49 -6.22
CA GLU A 97 14.67 21.41 -5.53
C GLU A 97 15.89 20.66 -4.99
N GLU A 98 15.69 19.47 -4.42
CA GLU A 98 16.76 18.60 -3.97
C GLU A 98 17.64 18.15 -5.14
N ILE A 99 17.03 17.71 -6.22
CA ILE A 99 17.74 17.28 -7.44
C ILE A 99 18.54 18.43 -8.03
N LYS A 100 17.97 19.64 -8.05
CA LYS A 100 18.66 20.85 -8.52
C LYS A 100 19.86 21.22 -7.65
N SER A 101 19.70 21.09 -6.32
CA SER A 101 20.78 21.31 -5.36
C SER A 101 21.93 20.32 -5.59
N GLU A 102 21.64 19.05 -5.74
CA GLU A 102 22.63 18.01 -6.02
C GLU A 102 23.35 18.23 -7.36
N ALA A 103 22.61 18.58 -8.40
CA ALA A 103 23.20 18.89 -9.71
C ALA A 103 24.19 20.06 -9.62
N LYS A 104 23.83 21.11 -8.86
CA LYS A 104 24.70 22.26 -8.62
C LYS A 104 25.97 21.87 -7.85
N MET A 105 25.85 21.04 -6.80
CA MET A 105 27.00 20.53 -6.04
C MET A 105 27.93 19.68 -6.90
N ALA A 106 27.35 18.89 -7.82
CA ALA A 106 28.09 18.06 -8.76
C ALA A 106 28.70 18.86 -9.95
N GLY A 107 28.49 20.17 -10.03
CA GLY A 107 28.95 21.01 -11.14
C GLY A 107 28.28 20.66 -12.49
N LYS A 108 27.08 20.05 -12.45
CA LYS A 108 26.35 19.63 -13.65
C LYS A 108 25.15 20.54 -13.89
N SER A 109 24.91 20.91 -15.17
CA SER A 109 23.65 21.55 -15.56
C SER A 109 22.56 20.50 -15.73
N GLN A 110 21.36 20.77 -15.19
CA GLN A 110 20.21 19.90 -15.39
C GLN A 110 19.67 20.05 -16.82
N GLN A 111 19.42 18.92 -17.47
CA GLN A 111 18.65 18.86 -18.71
C GLN A 111 17.29 18.23 -18.37
N LEU A 112 16.31 19.08 -18.06
CA LEU A 112 14.98 18.64 -17.67
C LEU A 112 14.21 18.11 -18.88
N LYS A 113 13.77 16.87 -18.80
CA LYS A 113 12.86 16.28 -19.79
C LYS A 113 11.43 16.73 -19.50
N GLY A 114 10.70 17.19 -20.53
CA GLY A 114 9.26 17.44 -20.45
C GLY A 114 8.47 16.15 -20.36
N ALA A 115 7.30 16.20 -19.75
CA ALA A 115 6.33 15.11 -19.80
C ALA A 115 5.41 15.31 -21.00
N ASP A 116 5.04 14.23 -21.70
CA ASP A 116 4.01 14.27 -22.75
C ASP A 116 2.63 14.14 -22.11
N TYR A 117 2.55 13.43 -21.00
CA TYR A 117 1.31 13.21 -20.26
C TYR A 117 1.49 13.42 -18.77
N VAL A 118 0.42 13.85 -18.12
CA VAL A 118 0.29 13.86 -16.67
C VAL A 118 -0.72 12.78 -16.26
N VAL A 119 -0.33 11.89 -15.37
CA VAL A 119 -1.24 10.93 -14.76
C VAL A 119 -1.81 11.55 -13.50
N THR A 120 -3.12 11.79 -13.48
CA THR A 120 -3.86 12.22 -12.29
C THR A 120 -4.71 11.07 -11.77
N GLY A 121 -5.13 11.12 -10.52
CA GLY A 121 -5.96 10.06 -9.96
C GLY A 121 -6.79 10.51 -8.77
N ASP A 122 -7.77 9.66 -8.47
CA ASP A 122 -8.64 9.83 -7.31
C ASP A 122 -8.85 8.47 -6.62
N VAL A 123 -8.84 8.48 -5.28
CA VAL A 123 -9.42 7.40 -4.50
C VAL A 123 -10.91 7.69 -4.39
N THR A 124 -11.73 6.97 -5.13
CA THR A 124 -13.19 7.20 -5.18
C THR A 124 -13.94 6.49 -4.09
N GLU A 125 -13.47 5.31 -3.72
CA GLU A 125 -14.02 4.53 -2.62
C GLU A 125 -12.88 4.00 -1.77
N PHE A 126 -13.04 4.09 -0.47
CA PHE A 126 -12.11 3.53 0.50
C PHE A 126 -12.80 3.30 1.82
N GLY A 127 -12.60 2.13 2.42
CA GLY A 127 -13.24 1.84 3.70
C GLY A 127 -12.95 0.45 4.22
N ARG A 128 -13.59 0.17 5.35
CA ARG A 128 -13.62 -1.13 6.00
C ARG A 128 -15.04 -1.48 6.41
N LYS A 129 -15.34 -2.76 6.34
CA LYS A 129 -16.55 -3.34 6.92
C LYS A 129 -16.17 -4.54 7.78
N GLU A 130 -16.86 -4.73 8.88
CA GLU A 130 -16.77 -5.95 9.69
C GLU A 130 -18.02 -6.77 9.45
N VAL A 131 -17.82 -8.04 9.11
CA VAL A 131 -18.89 -9.02 8.96
C VAL A 131 -18.73 -10.02 10.09
N GLY A 132 -19.74 -10.13 10.96
CA GLY A 132 -19.78 -11.10 12.03
C GLY A 132 -20.68 -12.27 11.66
N ASP A 133 -20.20 -13.49 11.86
CA ASP A 133 -21.01 -14.70 11.78
C ASP A 133 -21.21 -15.31 13.17
N ARG A 134 -22.48 -15.60 13.51
CA ARG A 134 -22.85 -16.28 14.74
C ARG A 134 -23.39 -17.65 14.40
N GLN A 135 -22.58 -18.67 14.57
CA GLN A 135 -23.04 -20.04 14.37
C GLN A 135 -23.75 -20.54 15.62
N LEU A 136 -24.98 -21.08 15.43
CA LEU A 136 -25.82 -21.65 16.50
C LEU A 136 -25.92 -20.77 17.75
N PHE A 137 -26.47 -19.56 17.58
CA PHE A 137 -26.67 -18.60 18.68
C PHE A 137 -25.39 -18.24 19.48
N GLY A 138 -24.21 -18.46 18.88
CA GLY A 138 -22.93 -18.19 19.51
C GLY A 138 -22.33 -19.33 20.34
N ILE A 139 -22.97 -20.51 20.34
CA ILE A 139 -22.51 -21.69 21.11
C ILE A 139 -21.30 -22.35 20.44
N LEU A 140 -21.21 -22.32 19.10
CA LEU A 140 -20.11 -22.93 18.34
C LEU A 140 -19.01 -21.95 17.92
N GLY A 141 -19.01 -20.72 18.44
CA GLY A 141 -18.00 -19.70 18.17
C GLY A 141 -18.53 -18.49 17.40
N ARG A 142 -17.74 -17.42 17.40
CA ARG A 142 -17.99 -16.19 16.66
C ARG A 142 -16.88 -15.98 15.67
N GLY A 143 -17.21 -15.88 14.39
CA GLY A 143 -16.28 -15.44 13.38
C GLY A 143 -16.40 -13.92 13.17
N LYS A 144 -15.26 -13.23 13.10
CA LYS A 144 -15.21 -11.84 12.64
C LYS A 144 -14.32 -11.77 11.43
N THR A 145 -14.86 -11.21 10.36
CA THR A 145 -14.14 -10.94 9.13
C THR A 145 -14.06 -9.44 8.94
N GLN A 146 -12.83 -8.92 8.81
CA GLN A 146 -12.58 -7.53 8.43
C GLN A 146 -12.29 -7.50 6.95
N ILE A 147 -13.05 -6.69 6.21
CA ILE A 147 -12.88 -6.51 4.77
C ILE A 147 -12.50 -5.06 4.54
N ALA A 148 -11.29 -4.83 4.00
CA ALA A 148 -10.88 -3.52 3.51
C ALA A 148 -11.11 -3.48 1.99
N TYR A 149 -11.60 -2.35 1.48
CA TYR A 149 -11.85 -2.16 0.06
C TYR A 149 -11.36 -0.78 -0.39
N ALA A 150 -10.91 -0.71 -1.65
CA ALA A 150 -10.49 0.53 -2.30
C ALA A 150 -10.86 0.51 -3.77
N LYS A 151 -11.18 1.68 -4.32
CA LYS A 151 -11.36 1.90 -5.74
C LYS A 151 -10.69 3.20 -6.14
N VAL A 152 -9.93 3.14 -7.23
CA VAL A 152 -9.18 4.28 -7.75
C VAL A 152 -9.50 4.51 -9.21
N ASN A 153 -9.47 5.78 -9.61
CA ASN A 153 -9.49 6.19 -11.01
C ASN A 153 -8.14 6.78 -11.37
N LEU A 154 -7.68 6.53 -12.58
CA LEU A 154 -6.53 7.20 -13.19
C LEU A 154 -6.95 7.86 -14.50
N ASN A 155 -6.52 9.10 -14.70
CA ASN A 155 -6.72 9.84 -15.93
C ASN A 155 -5.36 10.21 -16.54
N ILE A 156 -5.20 9.92 -17.81
CA ILE A 156 -4.03 10.29 -18.59
C ILE A 156 -4.36 11.57 -19.35
N VAL A 157 -3.68 12.64 -19.00
CA VAL A 157 -3.95 13.99 -19.54
C VAL A 157 -2.81 14.40 -20.44
N ASN A 158 -3.11 14.77 -21.68
CA ASN A 158 -2.13 15.32 -22.63
C ASN A 158 -1.70 16.73 -22.17
N VAL A 159 -0.39 16.92 -22.01
CA VAL A 159 0.16 18.18 -21.47
C VAL A 159 -0.10 19.38 -22.39
N ARG A 160 -0.14 19.17 -23.72
CA ARG A 160 -0.30 20.25 -24.69
C ARG A 160 -1.75 20.70 -24.86
N THR A 161 -2.70 19.75 -24.78
CA THR A 161 -4.12 20.03 -25.05
C THR A 161 -4.98 20.08 -23.79
N SER A 162 -4.46 19.60 -22.66
CA SER A 162 -5.22 19.37 -21.42
C SER A 162 -6.39 18.37 -21.58
N GLU A 163 -6.37 17.59 -22.65
CA GLU A 163 -7.38 16.57 -22.93
C GLU A 163 -7.09 15.31 -22.12
N VAL A 164 -8.12 14.72 -21.51
CA VAL A 164 -8.07 13.38 -20.94
C VAL A 164 -8.13 12.38 -22.09
N VAL A 165 -6.98 11.83 -22.46
CA VAL A 165 -6.86 10.93 -23.62
C VAL A 165 -7.14 9.47 -23.29
N TYR A 166 -7.05 9.11 -22.02
CA TYR A 166 -7.37 7.76 -21.55
C TYR A 166 -7.71 7.77 -20.06
N SER A 167 -8.59 6.88 -19.65
CA SER A 167 -8.96 6.69 -18.25
C SER A 167 -9.12 5.22 -17.92
N VAL A 168 -8.69 4.84 -16.73
CA VAL A 168 -8.83 3.48 -16.21
C VAL A 168 -9.23 3.50 -14.75
N GLN A 169 -9.80 2.39 -14.31
CA GLN A 169 -10.13 2.15 -12.90
C GLN A 169 -9.42 0.90 -12.42
N GLY A 170 -9.18 0.85 -11.12
CA GLY A 170 -8.75 -0.34 -10.41
C GLY A 170 -9.49 -0.44 -9.09
N ALA A 171 -9.80 -1.65 -8.69
CA ALA A 171 -10.43 -1.94 -7.41
C ALA A 171 -9.70 -3.06 -6.70
N GLY A 172 -9.71 -3.03 -5.38
CA GLY A 172 -9.11 -4.05 -4.54
C GLY A 172 -9.96 -4.31 -3.31
N GLU A 173 -9.97 -5.54 -2.89
CA GLU A 173 -10.58 -5.98 -1.64
C GLU A 173 -9.60 -6.91 -0.94
N TYR A 174 -9.44 -6.73 0.36
CA TYR A 174 -8.58 -7.55 1.18
C TYR A 174 -9.34 -8.02 2.42
N GLU A 175 -9.40 -9.32 2.60
CA GLU A 175 -10.14 -9.95 3.68
C GLU A 175 -9.18 -10.50 4.74
N LEU A 176 -9.47 -10.19 6.00
CA LEU A 176 -8.83 -10.78 7.17
C LEU A 176 -9.90 -11.45 8.03
N SER A 177 -9.91 -12.78 8.06
CA SER A 177 -10.84 -13.54 8.88
C SER A 177 -10.16 -14.06 10.15
N ASN A 178 -10.77 -13.76 11.30
CA ASN A 178 -10.39 -14.32 12.61
C ASN A 178 -11.50 -15.23 13.09
N ARG A 179 -11.16 -16.46 13.45
CA ARG A 179 -12.08 -17.43 14.06
C ARG A 179 -11.77 -17.57 15.54
N GLU A 180 -12.75 -17.27 16.38
CA GLU A 180 -12.72 -17.60 17.80
C GLU A 180 -13.40 -18.97 18.00
N VAL A 181 -12.68 -19.94 18.56
CA VAL A 181 -13.24 -21.22 19.00
C VAL A 181 -13.44 -21.16 20.52
N ILE A 182 -14.55 -21.69 21.00
CA ILE A 182 -15.06 -21.62 22.37
C ILE A 182 -13.93 -21.56 23.44
N GLY A 183 -13.87 -20.41 24.15
CA GLY A 183 -13.05 -20.25 25.37
C GLY A 183 -11.57 -19.95 25.19
N PHE A 184 -11.05 -19.95 23.95
CA PHE A 184 -9.68 -19.58 23.60
C PHE A 184 -9.72 -18.61 22.43
N GLY A 185 -10.16 -17.39 22.69
CA GLY A 185 -10.27 -16.35 21.68
C GLY A 185 -8.99 -15.55 21.57
N GLY A 186 -8.42 -15.51 20.38
CA GLY A 186 -7.50 -14.45 20.02
C GLY A 186 -8.26 -13.11 19.95
N THR A 187 -7.75 -12.06 20.57
CA THR A 187 -8.28 -10.71 20.39
C THR A 187 -8.18 -10.32 18.93
N ALA A 188 -9.32 -10.06 18.28
CA ALA A 188 -9.34 -9.48 16.95
C ALA A 188 -8.71 -8.09 17.03
N SER A 189 -7.41 -7.98 16.78
CA SER A 189 -6.74 -6.69 16.73
C SER A 189 -7.00 -6.01 15.38
N TYR A 190 -7.23 -4.72 15.43
CA TYR A 190 -7.34 -3.89 14.24
C TYR A 190 -6.01 -3.90 13.47
N ASP A 191 -5.96 -4.53 12.29
CA ASP A 191 -4.76 -4.51 11.45
C ASP A 191 -4.71 -3.20 10.64
N SER A 192 -3.92 -2.26 11.11
CA SER A 192 -3.71 -0.97 10.44
C SER A 192 -3.05 -1.11 9.06
N THR A 193 -2.39 -2.24 8.80
CA THR A 193 -1.69 -2.47 7.51
C THR A 193 -2.65 -2.82 6.37
N LEU A 194 -3.89 -3.25 6.66
CA LEU A 194 -4.88 -3.57 5.64
C LEU A 194 -5.17 -2.40 4.70
N ASN A 195 -5.17 -1.17 5.22
CA ASN A 195 -5.41 0.03 4.42
C ASN A 195 -4.35 0.19 3.32
N GLY A 196 -3.07 0.06 3.68
CA GLY A 196 -1.98 0.13 2.71
C GLY A 196 -2.03 -1.00 1.68
N LYS A 197 -2.35 -2.22 2.13
CA LYS A 197 -2.45 -3.40 1.24
C LYS A 197 -3.56 -3.27 0.20
N VAL A 198 -4.76 -2.81 0.61
CA VAL A 198 -5.88 -2.68 -0.32
C VAL A 198 -5.70 -1.52 -1.28
N LEU A 199 -5.07 -0.42 -0.82
CA LEU A 199 -4.75 0.72 -1.67
C LEU A 199 -3.72 0.34 -2.74
N ASP A 200 -2.66 -0.37 -2.34
CA ASP A 200 -1.67 -0.91 -3.27
C ASP A 200 -2.31 -1.83 -4.32
N LEU A 201 -3.18 -2.73 -3.88
CA LEU A 201 -3.90 -3.64 -4.78
C LEU A 201 -4.75 -2.89 -5.81
N ALA A 202 -5.53 -1.90 -5.39
CA ALA A 202 -6.40 -1.12 -6.28
C ALA A 202 -5.59 -0.30 -7.29
N ILE A 203 -4.49 0.35 -6.86
CA ILE A 203 -3.62 1.13 -7.75
C ILE A 203 -2.89 0.22 -8.72
N ARG A 204 -2.36 -0.91 -8.27
CA ARG A 204 -1.70 -1.89 -9.12
C ARG A 204 -2.64 -2.43 -10.19
N GLU A 205 -3.89 -2.71 -9.84
CA GLU A 205 -4.91 -3.15 -10.81
C GLU A 205 -5.21 -2.04 -11.84
N ALA A 206 -5.33 -0.78 -11.42
CA ALA A 206 -5.50 0.33 -12.35
C ALA A 206 -4.31 0.46 -13.31
N VAL A 207 -3.07 0.27 -12.82
CA VAL A 207 -1.87 0.29 -13.67
C VAL A 207 -1.81 -0.90 -14.61
N ASN A 208 -2.23 -2.10 -14.18
CA ASN A 208 -2.36 -3.26 -15.06
C ASN A 208 -3.37 -2.99 -16.18
N ASN A 209 -4.53 -2.40 -15.86
CA ASN A 209 -5.54 -2.02 -16.84
C ASN A 209 -5.04 -0.97 -17.83
N LEU A 210 -4.21 -0.01 -17.35
CA LEU A 210 -3.55 0.97 -18.21
C LEU A 210 -2.60 0.30 -19.21
N VAL A 211 -1.76 -0.62 -18.75
CA VAL A 211 -0.84 -1.38 -19.61
C VAL A 211 -1.61 -2.23 -20.63
N THR A 212 -2.65 -2.92 -20.19
CA THR A 212 -3.54 -3.68 -21.08
C THR A 212 -4.15 -2.78 -22.16
N GLY A 213 -4.56 -1.56 -21.80
CA GLY A 213 -5.07 -0.58 -22.76
C GLY A 213 -4.05 -0.15 -23.82
N ILE A 214 -2.77 -0.07 -23.46
CA ILE A 214 -1.68 0.18 -24.40
C ILE A 214 -1.46 -1.03 -25.31
N GLU A 215 -1.39 -2.22 -24.71
CA GLU A 215 -1.05 -3.46 -25.43
C GLU A 215 -2.15 -3.87 -26.43
N ASN A 216 -3.41 -3.65 -26.10
CA ASN A 216 -4.52 -3.93 -26.99
C ASN A 216 -4.85 -2.77 -27.96
N GLY A 217 -4.10 -1.67 -27.90
CA GLY A 217 -4.25 -0.51 -28.79
C GLY A 217 -5.41 0.42 -28.48
N SER A 218 -6.10 0.26 -27.32
CA SER A 218 -7.16 1.17 -26.87
C SER A 218 -6.64 2.57 -26.60
N TRP A 219 -5.39 2.69 -26.23
CA TRP A 219 -4.65 3.94 -26.14
C TRP A 219 -3.23 3.76 -26.67
N LYS A 220 -2.79 4.67 -27.53
CA LYS A 220 -1.43 4.71 -28.07
C LYS A 220 -0.76 6.00 -27.63
N PRO A 221 0.23 5.93 -26.71
CA PRO A 221 1.03 7.08 -26.36
C PRO A 221 1.71 7.69 -27.61
N ALA A 222 1.80 9.01 -27.70
CA ALA A 222 2.55 9.66 -28.76
C ALA A 222 4.02 9.22 -28.71
N GLN A 223 4.58 8.97 -29.89
CA GLN A 223 5.99 8.64 -30.08
C GLN A 223 6.84 9.88 -30.15
#